data_2db98428a6b00ab11e2d3a9ea9432595
#
_entry.id   2db98428a6b00ab11e2d3a9ea9432595
#
_cell.length_a   1.000
_cell.length_b   1.000
_cell.length_c   1.000
_cell.angle_alpha   90.00
_cell.angle_beta   90.00
_cell.angle_gamma   90.00
#
_symmetry.space_group_name_H-M   'P 1'
#
loop_
_entity.id
_entity.type
_entity.pdbx_description
1 polymer ?
#
loop_
_entity_poly.entity_id
_entity_poly.type
_entity_poly.pdbx_seq_one_letter_code
_entity_poly.pdbx_strand_id
1 'polypeptide(L)'
;DNLMIQDLSWTGYGMSDEDIILLNKKVKNFKSLKIEVLNSGPKYTRVFNITNNQLHLSGGWAIMGMIEALNRGVHALIPSTMEVIYNKIYNLYLENKIEDSRRLFSQILPILSFTHQHIDISIKFSKMLRVEERIFSTSICREPIKNFDQFQLNEASLHISEILELQNQLINN
;
A
#
# COMPACT_ATOMS: atom_id res chain seq x y z
N ASP A 1 6.32 24.78 2.40
CA ASP A 1 5.89 23.48 1.86
C ASP A 1 5.84 22.46 2.97
N ASN A 2 4.91 21.52 2.92
CA ASN A 2 4.81 20.42 3.87
C ASN A 2 5.81 19.32 3.50
N LEU A 3 6.44 18.73 4.51
CA LEU A 3 7.36 17.61 4.36
C LEU A 3 6.67 16.30 4.75
N MET A 4 6.74 15.31 3.87
CA MET A 4 6.46 13.91 4.17
C MET A 4 7.78 13.15 4.25
N ILE A 5 7.98 12.39 5.31
CA ILE A 5 9.10 11.45 5.44
C ILE A 5 8.57 10.04 5.25
N GLN A 6 9.32 9.21 4.53
CA GLN A 6 9.06 7.79 4.43
C GLN A 6 9.95 7.03 5.41
N ASP A 7 9.33 6.32 6.32
CA ASP A 7 9.98 5.41 7.25
C ASP A 7 9.96 4.00 6.65
N LEU A 8 11.03 3.66 5.94
CA LEU A 8 11.14 2.42 5.19
C LEU A 8 12.17 1.49 5.82
N SER A 9 11.75 0.29 6.17
CA SER A 9 12.64 -0.79 6.60
C SER A 9 12.07 -2.16 6.27
N TRP A 10 12.82 -2.94 5.51
CA TRP A 10 12.44 -4.31 5.12
C TRP A 10 12.83 -5.37 6.16
N THR A 11 13.74 -5.04 7.07
CA THR A 11 14.34 -5.98 8.03
C THR A 11 14.14 -5.57 9.48
N GLY A 12 13.51 -4.42 9.73
CA GLY A 12 13.36 -3.87 11.07
C GLY A 12 12.11 -3.02 11.22
N TYR A 13 12.07 -2.33 12.35
CA TYR A 13 10.91 -1.52 12.76
C TYR A 13 11.01 -0.04 12.34
N GLY A 14 12.02 0.30 11.51
CA GLY A 14 12.24 1.66 11.03
C GLY A 14 12.73 2.64 12.09
N MET A 15 12.34 3.90 11.98
CA MET A 15 12.73 4.99 12.88
C MET A 15 12.30 4.70 14.32
N SER A 16 13.13 5.12 15.27
CA SER A 16 12.78 5.05 16.69
C SER A 16 11.69 6.07 17.06
N ASP A 17 10.98 5.82 18.14
CA ASP A 17 9.97 6.75 18.65
C ASP A 17 10.63 8.10 19.04
N GLU A 18 11.86 8.08 19.56
CA GLU A 18 12.67 9.26 19.91
C GLU A 18 13.00 10.11 18.69
N ASP A 19 13.38 9.49 17.57
CA ASP A 19 13.68 10.20 16.33
C ASP A 19 12.42 10.87 15.77
N ILE A 20 11.29 10.18 15.80
CA ILE A 20 10.00 10.73 15.34
C ILE A 20 9.59 11.93 16.20
N ILE A 21 9.71 11.81 17.53
CA ILE A 21 9.44 12.91 18.47
C ILE A 21 10.36 14.10 18.19
N LEU A 22 11.66 13.83 17.99
CA LEU A 22 12.64 14.86 17.71
C LEU A 22 12.34 15.61 16.42
N LEU A 23 12.02 14.88 15.35
CA LEU A 23 11.62 15.45 14.07
C LEU A 23 10.36 16.30 14.20
N ASN A 24 9.33 15.76 14.86
CA ASN A 24 8.07 16.47 15.06
C ASN A 24 8.25 17.77 15.84
N LYS A 25 9.18 17.82 16.80
CA LYS A 25 9.50 19.02 17.58
C LYS A 25 10.38 20.02 16.82
N LYS A 26 11.37 19.53 16.06
CA LYS A 26 12.42 20.36 15.47
C LYS A 26 12.12 20.84 14.04
N VAL A 27 11.33 20.07 13.29
CA VAL A 27 11.08 20.32 11.87
C VAL A 27 9.65 20.80 11.69
N LYS A 28 9.43 22.10 11.67
CA LYS A 28 8.10 22.74 11.66
C LYS A 28 7.20 22.32 10.49
N ASN A 29 7.80 22.00 9.34
CA ASN A 29 7.08 21.56 8.15
C ASN A 29 6.98 20.02 8.01
N PHE A 30 7.45 19.24 8.97
CA PHE A 30 7.18 17.81 9.03
C PHE A 30 5.72 17.58 9.40
N LYS A 31 4.91 17.19 8.42
CA LYS A 31 3.46 17.06 8.55
C LYS A 31 2.95 15.66 8.27
N SER A 32 3.74 14.83 7.60
CA SER A 32 3.30 13.50 7.20
C SER A 32 4.41 12.47 7.37
N LEU A 33 4.03 11.28 7.83
CA LEU A 33 4.91 10.12 7.93
C LEU A 33 4.29 8.94 7.18
N LYS A 34 4.97 8.44 6.15
CA LYS A 34 4.62 7.20 5.47
C LYS A 34 5.36 6.05 6.15
N ILE A 35 4.62 5.17 6.80
CA ILE A 35 5.18 4.02 7.54
C ILE A 35 5.16 2.78 6.65
N GLU A 36 6.34 2.22 6.41
CA GLU A 36 6.57 1.09 5.52
C GLU A 36 7.60 0.13 6.15
N VAL A 37 7.21 -0.43 7.28
CA VAL A 37 8.08 -1.27 8.12
C VAL A 37 7.40 -2.58 8.48
N LEU A 38 8.17 -3.54 8.97
CA LEU A 38 7.60 -4.77 9.54
C LEU A 38 6.70 -4.46 10.72
N ASN A 39 5.58 -5.19 10.81
CA ASN A 39 4.60 -5.03 11.88
C ASN A 39 4.16 -3.56 12.09
N SER A 40 3.79 -2.90 10.98
CA SER A 40 3.44 -1.48 10.96
C SER A 40 2.23 -1.11 11.82
N GLY A 41 1.28 -2.04 12.02
CA GLY A 41 0.05 -1.79 12.78
C GLY A 41 0.29 -1.16 14.15
N PRO A 42 0.99 -1.81 15.08
CA PRO A 42 1.29 -1.22 16.39
C PRO A 42 2.06 0.11 16.30
N LYS A 43 2.90 0.29 15.26
CA LYS A 43 3.64 1.54 15.06
C LYS A 43 2.72 2.70 14.73
N TYR A 44 1.68 2.51 13.92
CA TYR A 44 0.68 3.57 13.70
C TYR A 44 0.10 4.08 15.02
N THR A 45 -0.35 3.18 15.89
CA THR A 45 -0.92 3.56 17.17
C THR A 45 0.09 4.31 18.05
N ARG A 46 1.34 3.82 18.13
CA ARG A 46 2.40 4.52 18.90
C ARG A 46 2.67 5.91 18.36
N VAL A 47 2.83 6.06 17.05
CA VAL A 47 3.12 7.36 16.43
C VAL A 47 1.98 8.35 16.65
N PHE A 48 0.73 7.94 16.54
CA PHE A 48 -0.42 8.79 16.91
C PHE A 48 -0.28 9.29 18.35
N ASN A 49 0.01 8.39 19.29
CA ASN A 49 0.13 8.74 20.70
C ASN A 49 1.30 9.70 20.97
N ILE A 50 2.50 9.40 20.52
CA ILE A 50 3.70 10.21 20.81
C ILE A 50 3.72 11.55 20.09
N THR A 51 2.94 11.72 19.05
CA THR A 51 2.80 12.99 18.29
C THR A 51 1.50 13.72 18.59
N ASN A 52 0.67 13.22 19.52
CA ASN A 52 -0.65 13.77 19.83
C ASN A 52 -1.53 13.97 18.57
N ASN A 53 -1.51 13.00 17.67
CA ASN A 53 -2.22 13.02 16.37
C ASN A 53 -1.85 14.23 15.47
N GLN A 54 -0.68 14.81 15.62
CA GLN A 54 -0.26 15.98 14.83
C GLN A 54 0.25 15.62 13.44
N LEU A 55 0.63 14.35 13.22
CA LEU A 55 1.10 13.88 11.92
C LEU A 55 0.01 13.20 11.12
N HIS A 56 -0.05 13.51 9.83
CA HIS A 56 -0.78 12.69 8.87
C HIS A 56 -0.02 11.38 8.64
N LEU A 57 -0.62 10.25 9.00
CA LEU A 57 -0.01 8.94 8.80
C LEU A 57 -0.55 8.28 7.52
N SER A 58 0.36 7.72 6.76
CA SER A 58 0.03 6.89 5.60
C SER A 58 0.80 5.58 5.62
N GLY A 59 0.17 4.53 5.07
CA GLY A 59 0.75 3.21 4.91
C GLY A 59 1.24 2.99 3.48
N GLY A 60 2.41 2.35 3.33
CA GLY A 60 2.93 1.88 2.05
C GLY A 60 2.73 0.37 1.92
N TRP A 61 3.69 -0.42 2.35
CA TRP A 61 3.62 -1.89 2.37
C TRP A 61 2.44 -2.45 3.20
N ALA A 62 1.90 -1.64 4.09
CA ALA A 62 0.74 -1.94 4.91
C ALA A 62 -0.57 -2.20 4.14
N ILE A 63 -0.56 -2.17 2.83
CA ILE A 63 -1.69 -2.60 1.99
C ILE A 63 -2.12 -4.04 2.33
N MET A 64 -1.20 -4.91 2.71
CA MET A 64 -1.49 -6.25 3.25
C MET A 64 -2.35 -6.21 4.53
N GLY A 65 -2.23 -5.17 5.33
CA GLY A 65 -3.00 -4.92 6.54
C GLY A 65 -3.95 -3.73 6.41
N MET A 66 -4.50 -3.45 5.21
CA MET A 66 -5.30 -2.25 4.95
C MET A 66 -6.42 -2.05 5.96
N ILE A 67 -7.21 -3.06 6.23
CA ILE A 67 -8.34 -2.96 7.17
C ILE A 67 -7.85 -2.70 8.60
N GLU A 68 -6.76 -3.33 9.02
CA GLU A 68 -6.15 -3.06 10.33
C GLU A 68 -5.63 -1.62 10.43
N ALA A 69 -4.97 -1.12 9.37
CA ALA A 69 -4.48 0.25 9.32
C ALA A 69 -5.63 1.27 9.41
N LEU A 70 -6.72 1.04 8.70
CA LEU A 70 -7.93 1.87 8.77
C LEU A 70 -8.58 1.84 10.17
N ASN A 71 -8.67 0.66 10.79
CA ASN A 71 -9.17 0.52 12.17
C ASN A 71 -8.32 1.29 13.19
N ARG A 72 -7.05 1.54 12.89
CA ARG A 72 -6.13 2.32 13.73
C ARG A 72 -6.16 3.83 13.41
N GLY A 73 -6.97 4.25 12.45
CA GLY A 73 -7.11 5.66 12.07
C GLY A 73 -6.06 6.17 11.08
N VAL A 74 -5.37 5.29 10.35
CA VAL A 74 -4.44 5.71 9.29
C VAL A 74 -5.19 6.50 8.23
N HIS A 75 -4.68 7.68 7.88
CA HIS A 75 -5.39 8.64 7.03
C HIS A 75 -5.36 8.29 5.55
N ALA A 76 -4.31 7.60 5.09
CA ALA A 76 -4.16 7.24 3.68
C ALA A 76 -3.33 5.96 3.51
N LEU A 77 -3.51 5.34 2.36
CA LEU A 77 -2.70 4.23 1.88
C LEU A 77 -2.17 4.59 0.50
N ILE A 78 -0.92 4.25 0.22
CA ILE A 78 -0.23 4.67 -1.01
C ILE A 78 0.17 3.42 -1.81
N PRO A 79 -0.78 2.80 -2.55
CA PRO A 79 -0.49 1.70 -3.46
C PRO A 79 0.16 2.20 -4.75
N SER A 80 0.74 1.28 -5.52
CA SER A 80 1.32 1.56 -6.84
C SER A 80 0.35 1.30 -7.99
N THR A 81 -0.68 0.48 -7.76
CA THR A 81 -1.67 0.03 -8.76
C THR A 81 -2.99 -0.31 -8.07
N MET A 82 -4.01 -0.71 -8.85
CA MET A 82 -5.33 -1.14 -8.37
C MET A 82 -6.13 -0.01 -7.66
N GLU A 83 -5.96 1.23 -8.07
CA GLU A 83 -6.56 2.39 -7.39
C GLU A 83 -8.08 2.31 -7.32
N VAL A 84 -8.75 1.80 -8.36
CA VAL A 84 -10.20 1.63 -8.37
C VAL A 84 -10.66 0.74 -7.23
N ILE A 85 -9.97 -0.38 -7.02
CA ILE A 85 -10.30 -1.36 -5.99
C ILE A 85 -10.02 -0.78 -4.60
N TYR A 86 -8.82 -0.22 -4.38
CA TYR A 86 -8.46 0.36 -3.09
C TYR A 86 -9.34 1.53 -2.69
N ASN A 87 -9.68 2.40 -3.64
CA ASN A 87 -10.60 3.51 -3.38
C ASN A 87 -12.00 2.99 -3.01
N LYS A 88 -12.49 1.94 -3.67
CA LYS A 88 -13.78 1.34 -3.29
C LYS A 88 -13.75 0.74 -1.89
N ILE A 89 -12.68 0.00 -1.54
CA ILE A 89 -12.50 -0.55 -0.18
C ILE A 89 -12.48 0.57 0.85
N TYR A 90 -11.70 1.62 0.60
CA TYR A 90 -11.58 2.78 1.48
C TYR A 90 -12.91 3.51 1.66
N ASN A 91 -13.62 3.76 0.58
CA ASN A 91 -14.93 4.46 0.63
C ASN A 91 -15.98 3.63 1.37
N LEU A 92 -16.06 2.31 1.12
CA LEU A 92 -16.94 1.42 1.88
C LEU A 92 -16.63 1.47 3.39
N TYR A 93 -15.34 1.52 3.74
CA TYR A 93 -14.93 1.67 5.14
C TYR A 93 -15.41 3.00 5.73
N LEU A 94 -15.21 4.12 5.03
CA LEU A 94 -15.65 5.45 5.48
C LEU A 94 -17.18 5.56 5.59
N GLU A 95 -17.92 4.86 4.74
CA GLU A 95 -19.38 4.76 4.79
C GLU A 95 -19.89 3.85 5.91
N ASN A 96 -19.00 3.35 6.78
CA ASN A 96 -19.29 2.37 7.83
C ASN A 96 -19.84 1.02 7.33
N LYS A 97 -19.60 0.68 6.05
CA LYS A 97 -19.89 -0.61 5.43
C LYS A 97 -18.71 -1.55 5.61
N ILE A 98 -18.34 -1.81 6.85
CA ILE A 98 -17.08 -2.48 7.20
C ILE A 98 -17.02 -3.90 6.63
N GLU A 99 -18.11 -4.65 6.67
CA GLU A 99 -18.14 -6.03 6.15
C GLU A 99 -18.01 -6.09 4.63
N ASP A 100 -18.57 -5.12 3.90
CA ASP A 100 -18.40 -5.02 2.44
C ASP A 100 -16.97 -4.64 2.08
N SER A 101 -16.38 -3.70 2.83
CA SER A 101 -14.96 -3.34 2.72
C SER A 101 -14.06 -4.54 2.92
N ARG A 102 -14.30 -5.34 3.98
CA ARG A 102 -13.55 -6.58 4.28
C ARG A 102 -13.72 -7.63 3.18
N ARG A 103 -14.94 -7.81 2.69
CA ARG A 103 -15.26 -8.78 1.63
C ARG A 103 -14.54 -8.44 0.34
N LEU A 104 -14.57 -7.16 -0.06
CA LEU A 104 -13.84 -6.71 -1.24
C LEU A 104 -12.32 -6.85 -1.06
N PHE A 105 -11.79 -6.49 0.12
CA PHE A 105 -10.37 -6.65 0.43
C PHE A 105 -9.95 -8.12 0.36
N SER A 106 -10.78 -9.06 0.83
CA SER A 106 -10.46 -10.49 0.80
C SER A 106 -10.30 -11.05 -0.62
N GLN A 107 -10.94 -10.45 -1.63
CA GLN A 107 -10.80 -10.88 -3.01
C GLN A 107 -9.42 -10.60 -3.60
N ILE A 108 -8.72 -9.58 -3.10
CA ILE A 108 -7.39 -9.22 -3.59
C ILE A 108 -6.24 -9.81 -2.75
N LEU A 109 -6.53 -10.50 -1.63
CA LEU A 109 -5.48 -11.10 -0.80
C LEU A 109 -4.58 -12.11 -1.54
N PRO A 110 -5.10 -13.01 -2.42
CA PRO A 110 -4.25 -13.87 -3.22
C PRO A 110 -3.26 -13.09 -4.10
N ILE A 111 -3.73 -12.02 -4.72
CA ILE A 111 -2.91 -11.12 -5.55
C ILE A 111 -1.82 -10.46 -4.70
N LEU A 112 -2.19 -9.96 -3.52
CA LEU A 112 -1.23 -9.37 -2.59
C LEU A 112 -0.21 -10.39 -2.08
N SER A 113 -0.65 -11.63 -1.84
CA SER A 113 0.25 -12.73 -1.45
C SER A 113 1.30 -13.03 -2.52
N PHE A 114 0.94 -12.94 -3.79
CA PHE A 114 1.89 -13.06 -4.89
C PHE A 114 2.81 -11.83 -4.99
N THR A 115 2.24 -10.63 -5.01
CA THR A 115 2.98 -9.40 -5.31
C THR A 115 3.87 -8.93 -4.17
N HIS A 116 3.55 -9.28 -2.91
CA HIS A 116 4.27 -8.82 -1.72
C HIS A 116 5.32 -9.81 -1.19
N GLN A 117 5.69 -10.83 -1.96
CA GLN A 117 6.80 -11.71 -1.60
C GLN A 117 8.15 -10.97 -1.61
N HIS A 118 8.32 -10.02 -2.52
CA HIS A 118 9.49 -9.14 -2.61
C HIS A 118 9.16 -7.88 -3.39
N ILE A 119 9.87 -6.79 -3.11
CA ILE A 119 9.66 -5.49 -3.78
C ILE A 119 9.84 -5.59 -5.31
N ASP A 120 10.79 -6.40 -5.78
CA ASP A 120 11.03 -6.58 -7.22
C ASP A 120 9.83 -7.23 -7.91
N ILE A 121 9.18 -8.20 -7.24
CA ILE A 121 7.96 -8.84 -7.74
C ILE A 121 6.85 -7.80 -7.85
N SER A 122 6.67 -6.99 -6.80
CA SER A 122 5.67 -5.92 -6.78
C SER A 122 5.89 -4.91 -7.91
N ILE A 123 7.13 -4.46 -8.13
CA ILE A 123 7.46 -3.50 -9.18
C ILE A 123 7.21 -4.10 -10.57
N LYS A 124 7.68 -5.32 -10.81
CA LYS A 124 7.51 -6.00 -12.10
C LYS A 124 6.03 -6.23 -12.40
N PHE A 125 5.29 -6.78 -11.44
CA PHE A 125 3.85 -7.01 -11.56
C PHE A 125 3.08 -5.71 -11.84
N SER A 126 3.37 -4.66 -11.06
CA SER A 126 2.71 -3.36 -11.24
C SER A 126 2.94 -2.81 -12.65
N LYS A 127 4.14 -2.93 -13.20
CA LYS A 127 4.41 -2.51 -14.58
C LYS A 127 3.67 -3.36 -15.61
N MET A 128 3.54 -4.67 -15.39
CA MET A 128 2.75 -5.54 -16.28
C MET A 128 1.28 -5.13 -16.27
N LEU A 129 0.69 -4.92 -15.08
CA LEU A 129 -0.69 -4.45 -14.96
C LEU A 129 -0.88 -3.10 -15.67
N ARG A 130 0.04 -2.14 -15.50
CA ARG A 130 -0.03 -0.83 -16.18
C ARG A 130 0.04 -0.94 -17.71
N VAL A 131 0.71 -1.95 -18.25
CA VAL A 131 0.69 -2.22 -19.70
C VAL A 131 -0.69 -2.70 -20.14
N GLU A 132 -1.30 -3.64 -19.41
CA GLU A 132 -2.63 -4.16 -19.72
C GLU A 132 -3.72 -3.07 -19.54
N GLU A 133 -3.55 -2.16 -18.59
CA GLU A 133 -4.38 -0.96 -18.43
C GLU A 133 -4.11 0.12 -19.51
N ARG A 134 -3.16 -0.11 -20.43
CA ARG A 134 -2.73 0.82 -21.49
C ARG A 134 -2.18 2.16 -20.98
N ILE A 135 -1.67 2.17 -19.76
CA ILE A 135 -1.03 3.35 -19.16
C ILE A 135 0.46 3.39 -19.51
N PHE A 136 1.12 2.22 -19.52
CA PHE A 136 2.52 2.09 -19.91
C PHE A 136 2.64 1.38 -21.26
N SER A 137 3.66 1.77 -22.04
CA SER A 137 4.00 1.09 -23.32
C SER A 137 4.83 -0.18 -23.13
N THR A 138 5.44 -0.38 -21.95
CA THR A 138 6.31 -1.51 -21.66
C THR A 138 6.37 -1.83 -20.18
N SER A 139 6.55 -3.11 -19.85
CA SER A 139 6.76 -3.59 -18.47
C SER A 139 8.25 -3.79 -18.13
N ILE A 140 9.18 -3.24 -18.93
CA ILE A 140 10.63 -3.35 -18.69
C ILE A 140 10.97 -2.68 -17.36
N CYS A 141 11.73 -3.38 -16.53
CA CYS A 141 12.29 -2.86 -15.28
C CYS A 141 13.77 -2.55 -15.45
N ARG A 142 14.28 -1.58 -14.70
CA ARG A 142 15.72 -1.33 -14.60
C ARG A 142 16.38 -2.40 -13.74
N GLU A 143 17.65 -2.68 -14.02
CA GLU A 143 18.47 -3.49 -13.13
C GLU A 143 18.49 -2.89 -11.69
N PRO A 144 18.55 -3.68 -10.63
CA PRO A 144 18.78 -5.16 -10.65
C PRO A 144 17.50 -6.03 -10.71
N ILE A 145 16.33 -5.44 -10.98
CA ILE A 145 15.04 -6.17 -11.01
C ILE A 145 15.05 -7.17 -12.16
N LYS A 146 14.96 -8.46 -11.83
CA LYS A 146 14.96 -9.54 -12.80
C LYS A 146 13.60 -9.73 -13.46
N ASN A 147 13.62 -10.32 -14.66
CA ASN A 147 12.38 -10.75 -15.29
C ASN A 147 11.81 -11.95 -14.54
N PHE A 148 10.49 -12.09 -14.59
CA PHE A 148 9.79 -13.27 -14.12
C PHE A 148 10.16 -14.51 -14.94
N ASP A 149 10.24 -15.66 -14.28
CA ASP A 149 10.24 -16.94 -14.98
C ASP A 149 8.84 -17.26 -15.54
N GLN A 150 8.72 -18.38 -16.26
CA GLN A 150 7.48 -18.74 -16.93
C GLN A 150 6.32 -18.99 -15.93
N PHE A 151 6.61 -19.54 -14.76
CA PHE A 151 5.60 -19.78 -13.73
C PHE A 151 5.10 -18.47 -13.14
N GLN A 152 6.00 -17.56 -12.81
CA GLN A 152 5.64 -16.22 -12.33
C GLN A 152 4.88 -15.42 -13.38
N LEU A 153 5.24 -15.55 -14.68
CA LEU A 153 4.50 -14.89 -15.76
C LEU A 153 3.06 -15.41 -15.87
N ASN A 154 2.88 -16.72 -15.76
CA ASN A 154 1.53 -17.32 -15.80
C ASN A 154 0.66 -16.84 -14.63
N GLU A 155 1.18 -16.90 -13.40
CA GLU A 155 0.48 -16.40 -12.21
C GLU A 155 0.18 -14.91 -12.31
N ALA A 156 1.15 -14.10 -12.70
CA ALA A 156 0.94 -12.67 -12.89
C ALA A 156 -0.17 -12.38 -13.90
N SER A 157 -0.22 -13.13 -15.01
CA SER A 157 -1.25 -12.95 -16.05
C SER A 157 -2.65 -13.31 -15.53
N LEU A 158 -2.79 -14.37 -14.74
CA LEU A 158 -4.05 -14.74 -14.10
C LEU A 158 -4.53 -13.62 -13.15
N HIS A 159 -3.67 -13.19 -12.25
CA HIS A 159 -4.01 -12.12 -11.30
C HIS A 159 -4.32 -10.78 -11.98
N ILE A 160 -3.62 -10.44 -13.08
CA ILE A 160 -3.93 -9.25 -13.86
C ILE A 160 -5.33 -9.34 -14.47
N SER A 161 -5.70 -10.50 -15.01
CA SER A 161 -7.05 -10.71 -15.54
C SER A 161 -8.13 -10.55 -14.48
N GLU A 162 -7.91 -11.12 -13.28
CA GLU A 162 -8.80 -10.97 -12.12
C GLU A 162 -8.96 -9.51 -11.68
N ILE A 163 -7.85 -8.76 -11.65
CA ILE A 163 -7.87 -7.32 -11.31
C ILE A 163 -8.71 -6.54 -12.34
N LEU A 164 -8.46 -6.74 -13.62
CA LEU A 164 -9.16 -6.00 -14.68
C LEU A 164 -10.66 -6.32 -14.68
N GLU A 165 -11.02 -7.57 -14.46
CA GLU A 165 -12.43 -7.97 -14.33
C GLU A 165 -13.08 -7.30 -13.12
N LEU A 166 -12.44 -7.34 -11.95
CA LEU A 166 -12.95 -6.71 -10.73
C LEU A 166 -13.06 -5.19 -10.88
N GLN A 167 -12.07 -4.53 -11.47
CA GLN A 167 -12.12 -3.10 -11.75
C GLN A 167 -13.31 -2.75 -12.65
N ASN A 168 -13.52 -3.53 -13.73
CA ASN A 168 -14.65 -3.33 -14.64
C ASN A 168 -16.00 -3.49 -13.92
N GLN A 169 -16.15 -4.48 -13.06
CA GLN A 169 -17.35 -4.66 -12.25
C GLN A 169 -17.61 -3.47 -11.33
N LEU A 170 -16.56 -2.93 -10.70
CA LEU A 170 -16.67 -1.80 -9.77
C LEU A 170 -16.94 -0.45 -10.45
N ILE A 171 -16.54 -0.28 -11.71
CA ILE A 171 -16.79 0.94 -12.48
C ILE A 171 -18.23 0.96 -13.02
N ASN A 172 -18.80 -0.20 -13.37
CA ASN A 172 -20.12 -0.32 -14.00
C ASN A 172 -21.28 -0.47 -12.99
N ASN A 173 -20.98 -0.58 -11.68
CA ASN A 173 -21.93 -0.64 -10.57
C ASN A 173 -21.85 0.61 -9.69
#